data_c6cc8ca875294316cd9e53b3fc860210
#
_entry.id   c6cc8ca875294316cd9e53b3fc860210
#
_cell.length_a   1.000
_cell.length_b   1.000
_cell.length_c   1.000
_cell.angle_alpha   90.00
_cell.angle_beta   90.00
_cell.angle_gamma   90.00
#
_symmetry.space_group_name_H-M   'P 1'
#
loop_
_entity.id
_entity.type
_entity.pdbx_description
1 polymer ?
#
loop_
_entity_poly.entity_id
_entity_poly.type
_entity_poly.pdbx_seq_one_letter_code
_entity_poly.pdbx_strand_id
1 'polypeptide(L)'
;VAVQVGLVRWLESVGVRADVVVGHSLGELTAAWAAGVVGLGDLLRLAVVRGRLMESQPGEGAMAAVHGDAEAVLEALRAFPGVEVAAFNSPRVVTVSGPADVVARFREESGLRSQALVVSHAFHSALMEGAVAPFAEAVSGAVLSAPSVAFASSVTGGWHTAGSAVDPGHWARGIREPVRFAEAVALVGSVGAGVVWEIGSQPQLTSLARASWQGGEPVWLTTLRRDRVDQAEVHAALAAYANSGSGVVDWAGVHAGKGHRTTTLPTYPFNRQDLVAPPARRERAASTLGHPLFDRHYEHRSEGQ
;
A
#
# COMPACT_ATOMS: atom_id res chain seq x y z
N VAL A 1 7.97 -2.20 -12.60
CA VAL A 1 7.30 -1.05 -13.26
C VAL A 1 6.11 -1.53 -14.11
N ALA A 2 6.32 -2.36 -15.17
CA ALA A 2 5.23 -2.74 -16.09
C ALA A 2 4.02 -3.39 -15.39
N VAL A 3 4.25 -4.36 -14.49
CA VAL A 3 3.20 -5.00 -13.68
C VAL A 3 2.45 -3.98 -12.83
N GLN A 4 3.15 -3.08 -12.17
CA GLN A 4 2.54 -2.02 -11.34
C GLN A 4 1.66 -1.09 -12.19
N VAL A 5 2.16 -0.64 -13.35
CA VAL A 5 1.39 0.19 -14.29
C VAL A 5 0.11 -0.52 -14.74
N GLY A 6 0.22 -1.80 -15.12
CA GLY A 6 -0.95 -2.60 -15.51
C GLY A 6 -1.98 -2.73 -14.39
N LEU A 7 -1.53 -2.99 -13.17
CA LEU A 7 -2.40 -3.11 -11.99
C LEU A 7 -3.07 -1.79 -11.63
N VAL A 8 -2.33 -0.68 -11.62
CA VAL A 8 -2.90 0.66 -11.35
C VAL A 8 -3.96 1.01 -12.41
N ARG A 9 -3.65 0.84 -13.70
CA ARG A 9 -4.61 1.12 -14.78
C ARG A 9 -5.86 0.26 -14.69
N TRP A 10 -5.70 -1.01 -14.33
CA TRP A 10 -6.83 -1.89 -14.14
C TRP A 10 -7.68 -1.46 -12.94
N LEU A 11 -7.07 -1.13 -11.80
CA LEU A 11 -7.77 -0.62 -10.62
C LEU A 11 -8.53 0.67 -10.92
N GLU A 12 -7.90 1.61 -11.63
CA GLU A 12 -8.54 2.85 -12.11
C GLU A 12 -9.76 2.58 -13.01
N SER A 13 -9.66 1.56 -13.88
CA SER A 13 -10.76 1.19 -14.79
C SER A 13 -11.98 0.63 -14.08
N VAL A 14 -11.83 0.16 -12.85
CA VAL A 14 -12.93 -0.34 -12.01
C VAL A 14 -13.27 0.63 -10.86
N GLY A 15 -12.83 1.89 -10.96
CA GLY A 15 -13.22 2.97 -10.04
C GLY A 15 -12.32 3.16 -8.83
N VAL A 16 -11.26 2.36 -8.67
CA VAL A 16 -10.33 2.50 -7.54
C VAL A 16 -9.22 3.49 -7.91
N ARG A 17 -9.11 4.57 -7.14
CA ARG A 17 -8.12 5.63 -7.33
C ARG A 17 -7.35 5.88 -6.04
N ALA A 18 -6.08 6.28 -6.18
CA ALA A 18 -5.26 6.67 -5.04
C ALA A 18 -5.47 8.17 -4.71
N ASP A 19 -5.59 8.49 -3.43
CA ASP A 19 -5.55 9.87 -2.91
C ASP A 19 -4.12 10.26 -2.54
N VAL A 20 -3.29 9.26 -2.18
CA VAL A 20 -1.87 9.43 -1.81
C VAL A 20 -1.07 8.29 -2.41
N VAL A 21 0.13 8.59 -2.89
CA VAL A 21 1.08 7.58 -3.36
C VAL A 21 2.43 7.71 -2.65
N VAL A 22 3.11 6.58 -2.51
CA VAL A 22 4.48 6.47 -2.02
C VAL A 22 5.17 5.34 -2.77
N GLY A 23 6.45 5.49 -3.08
CA GLY A 23 7.25 4.45 -3.73
C GLY A 23 8.50 4.13 -2.91
N HIS A 24 9.09 2.98 -3.14
CA HIS A 24 10.38 2.58 -2.56
C HIS A 24 11.41 2.44 -3.68
N SER A 25 12.48 3.22 -3.67
CA SER A 25 13.56 3.18 -4.66
C SER A 25 13.01 3.30 -6.10
N LEU A 26 13.13 2.27 -6.93
CA LEU A 26 12.56 2.26 -8.29
C LEU A 26 11.04 2.51 -8.29
N GLY A 27 10.36 2.10 -7.24
CA GLY A 27 8.92 2.33 -7.05
C GLY A 27 8.53 3.80 -6.99
N GLU A 28 9.46 4.70 -6.65
CA GLU A 28 9.23 6.14 -6.64
C GLU A 28 8.94 6.69 -8.06
N LEU A 29 9.59 6.14 -9.09
CA LEU A 29 9.27 6.49 -10.48
C LEU A 29 7.85 6.04 -10.87
N THR A 30 7.43 4.86 -10.40
CA THR A 30 6.05 4.39 -10.65
C THR A 30 5.03 5.22 -9.89
N ALA A 31 5.33 5.61 -8.64
CA ALA A 31 4.51 6.51 -7.86
C ALA A 31 4.41 7.91 -8.51
N ALA A 32 5.51 8.42 -9.06
CA ALA A 32 5.52 9.68 -9.83
C ALA A 32 4.57 9.65 -11.03
N TRP A 33 4.56 8.54 -11.76
CA TRP A 33 3.61 8.35 -12.85
C TRP A 33 2.15 8.29 -12.35
N ALA A 34 1.90 7.55 -11.30
CA ALA A 34 0.56 7.46 -10.71
C ALA A 34 0.09 8.81 -10.15
N ALA A 35 1.00 9.66 -9.67
CA ALA A 35 0.74 11.02 -9.23
C ALA A 35 0.61 12.05 -10.38
N GLY A 36 0.81 11.64 -11.64
CA GLY A 36 0.74 12.54 -12.78
C GLY A 36 1.99 13.39 -13.01
N VAL A 37 3.09 13.11 -12.30
CA VAL A 37 4.36 13.85 -12.42
C VAL A 37 5.05 13.55 -13.77
N VAL A 38 5.02 12.30 -14.22
CA VAL A 38 5.69 11.85 -15.42
C VAL A 38 4.75 11.03 -16.30
N GLY A 39 4.83 11.21 -17.63
CA GLY A 39 4.08 10.41 -18.58
C GLY A 39 4.59 8.96 -18.66
N LEU A 40 3.74 8.03 -19.13
CA LEU A 40 4.08 6.60 -19.23
C LEU A 40 5.32 6.35 -20.10
N GLY A 41 5.46 7.05 -21.20
CA GLY A 41 6.62 6.91 -22.10
C GLY A 41 7.94 7.28 -21.38
N ASP A 42 7.95 8.40 -20.68
CA ASP A 42 9.11 8.84 -19.91
C ASP A 42 9.36 7.96 -18.68
N LEU A 43 8.33 7.51 -17.96
CA LEU A 43 8.47 6.51 -16.88
C LEU A 43 9.26 5.29 -17.37
N LEU A 44 8.82 4.69 -18.48
CA LEU A 44 9.46 3.47 -19.01
C LEU A 44 10.88 3.74 -19.47
N ARG A 45 11.11 4.87 -20.17
CA ARG A 45 12.45 5.30 -20.58
C ARG A 45 13.36 5.50 -19.38
N LEU A 46 12.93 6.26 -18.38
CA LEU A 46 13.73 6.54 -17.17
C LEU A 46 14.01 5.29 -16.36
N ALA A 47 13.03 4.38 -16.22
CA ALA A 47 13.25 3.11 -15.53
C ALA A 47 14.32 2.24 -16.22
N VAL A 48 14.32 2.18 -17.56
CA VAL A 48 15.34 1.45 -18.33
C VAL A 48 16.71 2.15 -18.23
N VAL A 49 16.75 3.47 -18.37
CA VAL A 49 18.00 4.25 -18.27
C VAL A 49 18.60 4.07 -16.87
N ARG A 50 17.79 4.23 -15.82
CA ARG A 50 18.21 4.02 -14.42
C ARG A 50 18.82 2.62 -14.24
N GLY A 51 18.13 1.59 -14.70
CA GLY A 51 18.62 0.22 -14.59
C GLY A 51 19.97 0.01 -15.28
N ARG A 52 20.13 0.50 -16.52
CA ARG A 52 21.38 0.40 -17.28
C ARG A 52 22.54 1.17 -16.64
N LEU A 53 22.28 2.37 -16.16
CA LEU A 53 23.30 3.20 -15.50
C LEU A 53 23.76 2.55 -14.20
N MET A 54 22.87 2.00 -13.41
CA MET A 54 23.23 1.31 -12.17
C MET A 54 23.96 -0.01 -12.43
N GLU A 55 23.55 -0.76 -13.45
CA GLU A 55 24.21 -2.01 -13.87
C GLU A 55 25.63 -1.77 -14.41
N SER A 56 25.88 -0.61 -15.03
CA SER A 56 27.19 -0.26 -15.58
C SER A 56 28.20 0.23 -14.53
N GLN A 57 27.78 0.36 -13.26
CA GLN A 57 28.72 0.81 -12.22
C GLN A 57 29.76 -0.27 -11.92
N PRO A 58 31.03 0.12 -11.75
CA PRO A 58 32.09 -0.84 -11.47
C PRO A 58 31.99 -1.39 -10.05
N GLY A 59 32.54 -2.58 -9.88
CA GLY A 59 32.78 -3.19 -8.58
C GLY A 59 31.74 -4.25 -8.17
N GLU A 60 32.19 -5.15 -7.34
CA GLU A 60 31.34 -6.13 -6.67
C GLU A 60 30.75 -5.47 -5.42
N GLY A 61 29.45 -5.30 -5.41
CA GLY A 61 28.72 -4.73 -4.29
C GLY A 61 27.79 -5.73 -3.63
N ALA A 62 27.46 -5.49 -2.38
CA ALA A 62 26.48 -6.27 -1.64
C ALA A 62 25.57 -5.40 -0.80
N MET A 63 24.43 -5.96 -0.42
CA MET A 63 23.47 -5.34 0.48
C MET A 63 23.02 -6.34 1.55
N ALA A 64 22.66 -5.83 2.72
CA ALA A 64 22.10 -6.64 3.79
C ALA A 64 20.98 -5.90 4.50
N ALA A 65 19.89 -6.61 4.80
CA ALA A 65 18.88 -6.14 5.72
C ALA A 65 19.34 -6.37 7.16
N VAL A 66 19.34 -5.34 7.96
CA VAL A 66 19.82 -5.34 9.35
C VAL A 66 18.67 -5.09 10.29
N HIS A 67 18.48 -5.94 11.28
CA HIS A 67 17.47 -5.79 12.32
C HIS A 67 18.07 -5.07 13.52
N GLY A 68 17.70 -3.83 13.71
CA GLY A 68 18.18 -2.94 14.77
C GLY A 68 17.64 -1.53 14.58
N ASP A 69 17.72 -0.73 15.62
CA ASP A 69 17.39 0.69 15.53
C ASP A 69 18.44 1.41 14.66
N ALA A 70 17.99 2.45 13.95
CA ALA A 70 18.87 3.17 13.02
C ALA A 70 20.15 3.71 13.71
N GLU A 71 20.05 4.18 14.93
CA GLU A 71 21.20 4.66 15.71
C GLU A 71 22.24 3.56 15.97
N ALA A 72 21.77 2.36 16.37
CA ALA A 72 22.65 1.22 16.60
C ALA A 72 23.36 0.77 15.32
N VAL A 73 22.64 0.79 14.19
CA VAL A 73 23.23 0.46 12.89
C VAL A 73 24.27 1.51 12.48
N LEU A 74 23.94 2.81 12.60
CA LEU A 74 24.86 3.89 12.26
C LEU A 74 26.12 3.88 13.14
N GLU A 75 25.99 3.56 14.43
CA GLU A 75 27.14 3.41 15.31
C GLU A 75 28.03 2.25 14.89
N ALA A 76 27.42 1.08 14.59
CA ALA A 76 28.17 -0.08 14.11
C ALA A 76 28.91 0.20 12.80
N LEU A 77 28.30 0.95 11.87
CA LEU A 77 28.89 1.30 10.57
C LEU A 77 30.19 2.09 10.67
N ARG A 78 30.44 2.78 11.78
CA ARG A 78 31.69 3.53 11.98
C ARG A 78 32.96 2.64 11.91
N ALA A 79 32.81 1.37 12.27
CA ALA A 79 33.91 0.40 12.20
C ALA A 79 34.09 -0.23 10.80
N PHE A 80 33.17 0.05 9.84
CA PHE A 80 33.16 -0.56 8.51
C PHE A 80 33.14 0.50 7.40
N PRO A 81 34.22 1.23 7.17
CA PRO A 81 34.29 2.26 6.14
C PRO A 81 33.94 1.69 4.77
N GLY A 82 33.12 2.41 4.01
CA GLY A 82 32.63 1.99 2.68
C GLY A 82 31.27 1.28 2.72
N VAL A 83 30.77 0.87 3.90
CA VAL A 83 29.37 0.43 4.04
C VAL A 83 28.52 1.61 4.50
N GLU A 84 27.42 1.85 3.81
CA GLU A 84 26.52 2.95 4.04
C GLU A 84 25.08 2.46 4.24
N VAL A 85 24.23 3.31 4.79
CA VAL A 85 22.78 3.02 4.83
C VAL A 85 22.20 3.22 3.43
N ALA A 86 21.57 2.17 2.90
CA ALA A 86 20.86 2.19 1.63
C ALA A 86 19.35 2.49 1.80
N ALA A 87 18.76 2.08 2.93
CA ALA A 87 17.37 2.35 3.21
C ALA A 87 17.04 2.30 4.70
N PHE A 88 16.25 3.25 5.15
CA PHE A 88 15.51 3.24 6.42
C PHE A 88 14.12 2.67 6.14
N ASN A 89 13.97 1.35 6.25
CA ASN A 89 12.77 0.64 5.83
C ASN A 89 11.66 0.66 6.89
N SER A 90 12.05 0.61 8.15
CA SER A 90 11.16 0.74 9.31
C SER A 90 11.99 1.17 10.53
N PRO A 91 11.38 1.49 11.68
CA PRO A 91 12.13 1.85 12.89
C PRO A 91 13.16 0.79 13.33
N ARG A 92 12.98 -0.46 12.92
CA ARG A 92 13.82 -1.60 13.33
C ARG A 92 14.40 -2.40 12.17
N VAL A 93 14.29 -1.91 10.93
CA VAL A 93 14.88 -2.57 9.75
C VAL A 93 15.55 -1.53 8.88
N VAL A 94 16.87 -1.62 8.80
CA VAL A 94 17.73 -0.77 7.98
C VAL A 94 18.42 -1.66 6.94
N THR A 95 18.52 -1.20 5.70
CA THR A 95 19.34 -1.87 4.69
C THR A 95 20.65 -1.15 4.57
N VAL A 96 21.77 -1.91 4.61
CA VAL A 96 23.11 -1.40 4.38
C VAL A 96 23.63 -1.89 3.03
N SER A 97 24.56 -1.12 2.45
CA SER A 97 25.09 -1.33 1.10
C SER A 97 26.55 -0.89 1.02
N GLY A 98 27.37 -1.59 0.26
CA GLY A 98 28.79 -1.26 0.08
C GLY A 98 29.57 -2.36 -0.63
N PRO A 99 30.93 -2.32 -0.60
CA PRO A 99 31.79 -3.37 -1.14
C PRO A 99 31.45 -4.72 -0.51
N ALA A 100 31.42 -5.78 -1.32
CA ALA A 100 30.91 -7.08 -0.90
C ALA A 100 31.68 -7.69 0.28
N ASP A 101 33.00 -7.56 0.28
CA ASP A 101 33.89 -8.04 1.35
C ASP A 101 33.63 -7.27 2.67
N VAL A 102 33.43 -5.95 2.61
CA VAL A 102 33.17 -5.12 3.81
C VAL A 102 31.77 -5.39 4.36
N VAL A 103 30.76 -5.56 3.49
CA VAL A 103 29.41 -5.96 3.91
C VAL A 103 29.41 -7.35 4.54
N ALA A 104 30.20 -8.29 4.02
CA ALA A 104 30.36 -9.62 4.63
C ALA A 104 30.94 -9.52 6.04
N ARG A 105 32.03 -8.77 6.22
CA ARG A 105 32.61 -8.52 7.54
C ARG A 105 31.65 -7.81 8.49
N PHE A 106 30.93 -6.79 8.03
CA PHE A 106 29.92 -6.13 8.83
C PHE A 106 28.89 -7.12 9.37
N ARG A 107 28.41 -8.05 8.53
CA ARG A 107 27.43 -9.05 8.92
C ARG A 107 27.96 -10.03 9.98
N GLU A 108 29.23 -10.34 9.95
CA GLU A 108 29.88 -11.28 10.85
C GLU A 108 30.33 -10.64 12.17
N GLU A 109 30.83 -9.41 12.10
CA GLU A 109 31.55 -8.78 13.21
C GLU A 109 30.74 -7.71 13.96
N SER A 110 29.66 -7.17 13.36
CA SER A 110 28.89 -6.05 13.98
C SER A 110 28.05 -6.46 15.20
N GLY A 111 27.83 -7.74 15.42
CA GLY A 111 26.92 -8.24 16.46
C GLY A 111 25.43 -8.01 16.17
N LEU A 112 25.09 -7.38 15.04
CA LEU A 112 23.71 -7.12 14.64
C LEU A 112 23.16 -8.28 13.81
N ARG A 113 21.89 -8.63 14.06
CA ARG A 113 21.21 -9.64 13.24
C ARG A 113 21.00 -9.08 11.83
N SER A 114 21.55 -9.76 10.83
CA SER A 114 21.46 -9.32 9.43
C SER A 114 21.22 -10.48 8.47
N GLN A 115 20.60 -10.15 7.31
CA GLN A 115 20.36 -11.08 6.22
C GLN A 115 20.90 -10.49 4.92
N ALA A 116 21.74 -11.24 4.19
CA ALA A 116 22.16 -10.85 2.85
C ALA A 116 20.97 -10.72 1.91
N LEU A 117 21.00 -9.70 1.06
CA LEU A 117 20.06 -9.55 -0.02
C LEU A 117 20.64 -10.11 -1.31
N VAL A 118 19.79 -10.73 -2.13
CA VAL A 118 20.19 -11.24 -3.45
C VAL A 118 20.15 -10.08 -4.43
N VAL A 119 21.28 -9.41 -4.58
CA VAL A 119 21.44 -8.25 -5.47
C VAL A 119 22.77 -8.36 -6.21
N SER A 120 22.87 -7.69 -7.36
CA SER A 120 24.12 -7.66 -8.17
C SER A 120 25.06 -6.51 -7.80
N HIS A 121 24.53 -5.43 -7.19
CA HIS A 121 25.25 -4.19 -6.95
C HIS A 121 24.92 -3.62 -5.57
N ALA A 122 25.79 -2.72 -5.10
CA ALA A 122 25.56 -1.95 -3.87
C ALA A 122 24.71 -0.70 -4.15
N PHE A 123 23.42 -0.92 -4.37
CA PHE A 123 22.49 0.19 -4.62
C PHE A 123 22.42 1.15 -3.44
N HIS A 124 22.20 2.43 -3.73
CA HIS A 124 22.12 3.50 -2.72
C HIS A 124 23.39 3.63 -1.85
N SER A 125 24.56 3.51 -2.50
CA SER A 125 25.88 3.70 -1.87
C SER A 125 26.79 4.54 -2.77
N ALA A 126 27.99 4.87 -2.28
CA ALA A 126 29.02 5.56 -3.07
C ALA A 126 29.37 4.84 -4.37
N LEU A 127 29.18 3.53 -4.46
CA LEU A 127 29.39 2.76 -5.69
C LEU A 127 28.41 3.10 -6.81
N MET A 128 27.33 3.84 -6.52
CA MET A 128 26.35 4.32 -7.52
C MET A 128 26.62 5.76 -7.97
N GLU A 129 27.67 6.42 -7.46
CA GLU A 129 27.94 7.84 -7.74
C GLU A 129 28.03 8.14 -9.24
N GLY A 130 28.69 7.26 -10.02
CA GLY A 130 28.86 7.43 -11.46
C GLY A 130 27.55 7.41 -12.25
N ALA A 131 26.46 6.91 -11.69
CA ALA A 131 25.13 6.90 -12.31
C ALA A 131 24.33 8.19 -12.08
N VAL A 132 24.71 9.02 -11.10
CA VAL A 132 23.92 10.19 -10.65
C VAL A 132 23.80 11.24 -11.76
N ALA A 133 24.91 11.78 -12.23
CA ALA A 133 24.91 12.83 -13.22
C ALA A 133 24.29 12.40 -14.57
N PRO A 134 24.61 11.23 -15.15
CA PRO A 134 23.95 10.75 -16.37
C PRO A 134 22.45 10.55 -16.20
N PHE A 135 21.99 10.14 -15.00
CA PHE A 135 20.56 10.00 -14.76
C PHE A 135 19.87 11.37 -14.64
N ALA A 136 20.49 12.34 -13.99
CA ALA A 136 19.98 13.73 -13.94
C ALA A 136 19.79 14.29 -15.37
N GLU A 137 20.75 14.06 -16.26
CA GLU A 137 20.65 14.44 -17.68
C GLU A 137 19.46 13.75 -18.37
N ALA A 138 19.30 12.43 -18.14
CA ALA A 138 18.17 11.70 -18.71
C ALA A 138 16.82 12.20 -18.20
N VAL A 139 16.73 12.59 -16.93
CA VAL A 139 15.53 13.19 -16.34
C VAL A 139 15.24 14.58 -16.91
N SER A 140 16.28 15.38 -17.14
CA SER A 140 16.14 16.72 -17.77
C SER A 140 15.51 16.66 -19.16
N GLY A 141 15.63 15.53 -19.86
CA GLY A 141 14.99 15.28 -21.15
C GLY A 141 13.55 14.75 -21.04
N ALA A 142 12.99 14.63 -19.83
CA ALA A 142 11.60 14.20 -19.63
C ALA A 142 10.68 15.40 -19.41
N VAL A 143 9.39 15.22 -19.76
CA VAL A 143 8.35 16.18 -19.40
C VAL A 143 7.82 15.85 -18.01
N LEU A 144 8.14 16.71 -17.05
CA LEU A 144 7.73 16.59 -15.67
C LEU A 144 6.71 17.68 -15.30
N SER A 145 5.76 17.32 -14.44
CA SER A 145 4.70 18.20 -13.95
C SER A 145 4.61 18.16 -12.41
N ALA A 146 3.91 19.12 -11.84
CA ALA A 146 3.54 19.03 -10.43
C ALA A 146 2.62 17.83 -10.19
N PRO A 147 2.72 17.14 -9.03
CA PRO A 147 1.85 16.02 -8.71
C PRO A 147 0.39 16.46 -8.61
N SER A 148 -0.51 15.70 -9.23
CA SER A 148 -1.96 15.89 -9.15
C SER A 148 -2.60 15.08 -8.02
N VAL A 149 -1.85 14.13 -7.44
CA VAL A 149 -2.19 13.32 -6.28
C VAL A 149 -1.11 13.54 -5.23
N ALA A 150 -1.47 13.55 -3.96
CA ALA A 150 -0.49 13.70 -2.88
C ALA A 150 0.59 12.61 -2.99
N PHE A 151 1.85 13.01 -2.95
CA PHE A 151 2.98 12.13 -3.18
C PHE A 151 4.02 12.26 -2.08
N ALA A 152 4.19 11.21 -1.28
CA ALA A 152 5.24 11.13 -0.27
C ALA A 152 6.51 10.56 -0.89
N SER A 153 7.59 11.35 -0.85
CA SER A 153 8.89 10.97 -1.41
C SER A 153 9.69 10.11 -0.45
N SER A 154 10.15 8.96 -0.91
CA SER A 154 11.13 8.15 -0.19
C SER A 154 12.59 8.62 -0.38
N VAL A 155 12.83 9.62 -1.22
CA VAL A 155 14.15 10.29 -1.33
C VAL A 155 14.33 11.28 -0.18
N THR A 156 13.29 12.06 0.15
CA THR A 156 13.39 13.12 1.18
C THR A 156 12.69 12.75 2.50
N GLY A 157 11.83 11.75 2.53
CA GLY A 157 10.96 11.44 3.66
C GLY A 157 9.79 12.42 3.83
N GLY A 158 9.64 13.41 2.92
CA GLY A 158 8.63 14.47 2.95
C GLY A 158 7.66 14.41 1.78
N TRP A 159 6.73 15.37 1.73
CA TRP A 159 5.85 15.54 0.57
C TRP A 159 6.60 16.09 -0.64
N HIS A 160 6.33 15.55 -1.80
CA HIS A 160 6.73 16.19 -3.05
C HIS A 160 6.02 17.54 -3.20
N THR A 161 6.81 18.57 -3.45
CA THR A 161 6.30 19.88 -3.89
C THR A 161 6.32 19.95 -5.42
N ALA A 162 5.67 20.95 -5.99
CA ALA A 162 5.77 21.22 -7.42
C ALA A 162 7.23 21.40 -7.86
N GLY A 163 8.05 22.08 -7.06
CA GLY A 163 9.47 22.31 -7.35
C GLY A 163 10.30 21.04 -7.31
N SER A 164 10.14 20.18 -6.28
CA SER A 164 10.92 18.95 -6.17
C SER A 164 10.54 17.91 -7.23
N ALA A 165 9.28 17.90 -7.66
CA ALA A 165 8.80 16.96 -8.67
C ALA A 165 9.42 17.21 -10.05
N VAL A 166 9.74 18.45 -10.39
CA VAL A 166 10.34 18.85 -11.66
C VAL A 166 11.87 19.03 -11.61
N ASP A 167 12.48 18.82 -10.43
CA ASP A 167 13.94 18.91 -10.26
C ASP A 167 14.64 17.60 -10.65
N PRO A 168 15.44 17.57 -11.75
CA PRO A 168 16.21 16.40 -12.12
C PRO A 168 17.17 15.93 -11.03
N GLY A 169 17.72 16.86 -10.23
CA GLY A 169 18.59 16.54 -9.12
C GLY A 169 17.90 15.74 -8.01
N HIS A 170 16.61 15.98 -7.77
CA HIS A 170 15.83 15.17 -6.84
C HIS A 170 15.82 13.69 -7.25
N TRP A 171 15.49 13.42 -8.51
CA TRP A 171 15.40 12.04 -9.04
C TRP A 171 16.76 11.36 -9.08
N ALA A 172 17.83 12.11 -9.39
CA ALA A 172 19.19 11.60 -9.42
C ALA A 172 19.68 11.22 -8.02
N ARG A 173 19.36 12.00 -6.98
CA ARG A 173 19.64 11.62 -5.58
C ARG A 173 19.03 10.27 -5.21
N GLY A 174 17.85 9.93 -5.75
CA GLY A 174 17.19 8.63 -5.55
C GLY A 174 17.98 7.41 -6.04
N ILE A 175 19.12 7.58 -6.74
CA ILE A 175 20.05 6.49 -7.09
C ILE A 175 21.07 6.26 -5.97
N ARG A 176 21.54 7.36 -5.36
CA ARG A 176 22.70 7.39 -4.46
C ARG A 176 22.31 7.45 -2.98
N GLU A 177 21.36 8.29 -2.64
CA GLU A 177 20.97 8.55 -1.27
C GLU A 177 20.12 7.43 -0.67
N PRO A 178 20.09 7.30 0.67
CA PRO A 178 19.26 6.31 1.35
C PRO A 178 17.78 6.51 1.06
N VAL A 179 17.07 5.41 0.87
CA VAL A 179 15.60 5.41 0.78
C VAL A 179 15.00 5.66 2.17
N ARG A 180 14.27 6.76 2.34
CA ARG A 180 13.62 7.18 3.59
C ARG A 180 12.18 6.66 3.66
N PHE A 181 12.02 5.35 3.49
CA PHE A 181 10.69 4.73 3.39
C PHE A 181 9.89 4.83 4.69
N ALA A 182 10.53 4.61 5.83
CA ALA A 182 9.88 4.70 7.13
C ALA A 182 9.27 6.09 7.37
N GLU A 183 10.01 7.16 7.04
CA GLU A 183 9.56 8.54 7.18
C GLU A 183 8.39 8.85 6.23
N ALA A 184 8.52 8.46 4.96
CA ALA A 184 7.48 8.66 3.97
C ALA A 184 6.16 7.94 4.34
N VAL A 185 6.25 6.72 4.86
CA VAL A 185 5.08 5.95 5.33
C VAL A 185 4.47 6.57 6.58
N ALA A 186 5.28 7.01 7.55
CA ALA A 186 4.79 7.70 8.74
C ALA A 186 4.01 8.97 8.37
N LEU A 187 4.53 9.72 7.37
CA LEU A 187 3.86 10.90 6.82
C LEU A 187 2.51 10.56 6.17
N VAL A 188 2.44 9.49 5.38
CA VAL A 188 1.16 9.00 4.81
C VAL A 188 0.19 8.57 5.91
N GLY A 189 0.67 7.93 6.98
CA GLY A 189 -0.14 7.55 8.13
C GLY A 189 -0.76 8.74 8.84
N SER A 190 -0.03 9.85 8.93
CA SER A 190 -0.48 11.06 9.64
C SER A 190 -1.67 11.77 8.98
N VAL A 191 -1.95 11.53 7.69
CA VAL A 191 -3.10 12.11 6.99
C VAL A 191 -4.37 11.24 7.07
N GLY A 192 -4.32 10.12 7.79
CA GLY A 192 -5.51 9.33 8.12
C GLY A 192 -6.03 8.46 6.97
N ALA A 193 -5.16 7.84 6.18
CA ALA A 193 -5.56 6.92 5.13
C ALA A 193 -6.33 5.70 5.70
N GLY A 194 -7.53 5.45 5.18
CA GLY A 194 -8.39 4.33 5.61
C GLY A 194 -8.00 2.99 4.98
N VAL A 195 -7.34 3.01 3.82
CA VAL A 195 -6.85 1.84 3.10
C VAL A 195 -5.42 2.10 2.63
N VAL A 196 -4.56 1.12 2.82
CA VAL A 196 -3.21 1.09 2.24
C VAL A 196 -3.10 -0.13 1.35
N TRP A 197 -2.76 0.10 0.08
CA TRP A 197 -2.73 -0.95 -0.92
C TRP A 197 -1.35 -1.06 -1.58
N GLU A 198 -0.64 -2.14 -1.30
CA GLU A 198 0.63 -2.42 -1.98
C GLU A 198 0.37 -2.95 -3.39
N ILE A 199 0.88 -2.20 -4.38
CA ILE A 199 0.74 -2.54 -5.80
C ILE A 199 2.03 -3.20 -6.29
N GLY A 200 1.99 -4.49 -6.52
CA GLY A 200 3.17 -5.25 -6.94
C GLY A 200 2.89 -6.71 -7.21
N SER A 201 3.91 -7.44 -7.64
CA SER A 201 3.84 -8.88 -7.93
C SER A 201 3.82 -9.75 -6.67
N GLN A 202 4.21 -9.20 -5.53
CA GLN A 202 4.15 -9.83 -4.21
C GLN A 202 4.30 -8.78 -3.11
N PRO A 203 3.78 -9.02 -1.89
CA PRO A 203 3.93 -8.10 -0.78
C PRO A 203 5.37 -8.14 -0.25
N GLN A 204 6.04 -7.01 -0.31
CA GLN A 204 7.40 -6.79 0.23
C GLN A 204 7.43 -5.63 1.22
N LEU A 205 6.61 -4.61 0.98
CA LEU A 205 6.64 -3.36 1.72
C LEU A 205 5.59 -3.30 2.83
N THR A 206 4.50 -4.07 2.73
CA THR A 206 3.38 -4.01 3.67
C THR A 206 3.81 -4.21 5.13
N SER A 207 4.71 -5.16 5.42
CA SER A 207 5.19 -5.40 6.78
C SER A 207 6.06 -4.24 7.31
N LEU A 208 6.88 -3.66 6.46
CA LEU A 208 7.73 -2.51 6.75
C LEU A 208 6.89 -1.25 6.96
N ALA A 209 5.88 -1.06 6.10
CA ALA A 209 4.94 0.05 6.19
C ALA A 209 4.12 -0.02 7.48
N ARG A 210 3.59 -1.19 7.84
CA ARG A 210 2.88 -1.38 9.12
C ARG A 210 3.74 -1.01 10.32
N ALA A 211 5.02 -1.39 10.32
CA ALA A 211 5.95 -1.07 11.41
C ALA A 211 6.29 0.42 11.52
N SER A 212 6.10 1.18 10.44
CA SER A 212 6.37 2.62 10.35
C SER A 212 5.11 3.47 10.44
N TRP A 213 3.93 2.83 10.43
CA TRP A 213 2.65 3.53 10.34
C TRP A 213 2.37 4.37 11.58
N GLN A 214 1.93 5.61 11.36
CA GLN A 214 1.51 6.52 12.41
C GLN A 214 0.07 6.98 12.11
N GLY A 215 -0.84 6.71 13.02
CA GLY A 215 -2.26 7.07 12.85
C GLY A 215 -3.20 5.92 13.18
N GLY A 216 -4.46 6.02 12.75
CA GLY A 216 -5.46 4.95 12.89
C GLY A 216 -5.07 3.71 12.09
N GLU A 217 -5.61 2.54 12.45
CA GLU A 217 -5.33 1.28 11.74
C GLU A 217 -6.08 1.23 10.40
N PRO A 218 -5.39 1.26 9.25
CA PRO A 218 -6.03 1.16 7.94
C PRO A 218 -6.29 -0.30 7.56
N VAL A 219 -7.11 -0.51 6.55
CA VAL A 219 -7.20 -1.81 5.87
C VAL A 219 -5.99 -1.98 4.96
N TRP A 220 -5.19 -3.01 5.23
CA TRP A 220 -3.99 -3.33 4.45
C TRP A 220 -4.30 -4.31 3.34
N LEU A 221 -4.07 -3.92 2.11
CA LEU A 221 -4.34 -4.71 0.90
C LEU A 221 -3.06 -4.93 0.10
N THR A 222 -3.03 -6.05 -0.61
CA THR A 222 -1.96 -6.39 -1.57
C THR A 222 -2.58 -6.84 -2.87
N THR A 223 -1.92 -6.62 -4.00
CA THR A 223 -2.47 -7.00 -5.30
C THR A 223 -2.24 -8.47 -5.64
N LEU A 224 -0.98 -8.90 -5.65
CA LEU A 224 -0.59 -10.25 -6.06
C LEU A 224 0.25 -10.92 -4.97
N ARG A 225 0.28 -12.25 -4.99
CA ARG A 225 1.14 -13.07 -4.11
C ARG A 225 1.68 -14.25 -4.90
N ARG A 226 2.95 -14.59 -4.65
CA ARG A 226 3.56 -15.78 -5.21
C ARG A 226 2.74 -17.02 -4.83
N ASP A 227 2.65 -17.96 -5.75
CA ASP A 227 1.97 -19.26 -5.58
C ASP A 227 0.47 -19.14 -5.25
N ARG A 228 -0.16 -18.03 -5.63
CA ARG A 228 -1.60 -17.77 -5.55
C ARG A 228 -2.18 -17.48 -6.93
N VAL A 229 -3.50 -17.67 -7.05
CA VAL A 229 -4.23 -17.33 -8.28
C VAL A 229 -4.43 -15.81 -8.32
N ASP A 230 -3.76 -15.14 -9.26
CA ASP A 230 -3.74 -13.67 -9.39
C ASP A 230 -5.14 -13.05 -9.37
N GLN A 231 -6.07 -13.62 -10.13
CA GLN A 231 -7.44 -13.11 -10.19
C GLN A 231 -8.16 -13.23 -8.83
N ALA A 232 -7.94 -14.30 -8.09
CA ALA A 232 -8.56 -14.51 -6.79
C ALA A 232 -8.01 -13.50 -5.76
N GLU A 233 -6.69 -13.27 -5.76
CA GLU A 233 -6.04 -12.30 -4.86
C GLU A 233 -6.55 -10.87 -5.12
N VAL A 234 -6.61 -10.47 -6.39
CA VAL A 234 -7.08 -9.12 -6.75
C VAL A 234 -8.57 -8.95 -6.45
N HIS A 235 -9.42 -9.96 -6.71
CA HIS A 235 -10.84 -9.89 -6.37
C HIS A 235 -11.08 -9.86 -4.86
N ALA A 236 -10.30 -10.61 -4.07
CA ALA A 236 -10.37 -10.56 -2.61
C ALA A 236 -9.99 -9.17 -2.08
N ALA A 237 -8.94 -8.56 -2.64
CA ALA A 237 -8.53 -7.21 -2.29
C ALA A 237 -9.60 -6.16 -2.65
N LEU A 238 -10.23 -6.27 -3.85
CA LEU A 238 -11.36 -5.40 -4.24
C LEU A 238 -12.56 -5.55 -3.30
N ALA A 239 -12.89 -6.77 -2.91
CA ALA A 239 -13.98 -7.02 -1.96
C ALA A 239 -13.69 -6.40 -0.59
N ALA A 240 -12.45 -6.55 -0.10
CA ALA A 240 -12.03 -5.93 1.14
C ALA A 240 -12.06 -4.39 1.07
N TYR A 241 -11.61 -3.80 -0.06
CA TYR A 241 -11.71 -2.37 -0.32
C TYR A 241 -13.16 -1.87 -0.30
N ALA A 242 -14.07 -2.54 -1.01
CA ALA A 242 -15.49 -2.18 -1.03
C ALA A 242 -16.12 -2.30 0.37
N ASN A 243 -15.79 -3.35 1.12
CA ASN A 243 -16.31 -3.57 2.47
C ASN A 243 -15.75 -2.59 3.51
N SER A 244 -14.61 -1.97 3.25
CA SER A 244 -14.04 -0.95 4.14
C SER A 244 -14.83 0.37 4.13
N GLY A 245 -15.71 0.56 3.14
CA GLY A 245 -16.44 1.80 2.94
C GLY A 245 -15.58 2.95 2.38
N SER A 246 -14.33 2.68 2.02
CA SER A 246 -13.39 3.71 1.53
C SER A 246 -13.63 4.10 0.07
N GLY A 247 -14.43 3.33 -0.67
CA GLY A 247 -14.78 3.67 -2.05
C GLY A 247 -15.74 2.69 -2.69
N VAL A 248 -16.11 2.99 -3.92
CA VAL A 248 -17.04 2.18 -4.71
C VAL A 248 -16.27 1.47 -5.83
N VAL A 249 -16.52 0.18 -5.98
CA VAL A 249 -15.96 -0.64 -7.07
C VAL A 249 -17.00 -0.79 -8.17
N ASP A 250 -16.62 -0.55 -9.41
CA ASP A 250 -17.44 -0.90 -10.58
C ASP A 250 -17.39 -2.40 -10.85
N TRP A 251 -18.25 -3.14 -10.16
CA TRP A 251 -18.36 -4.59 -10.33
C TRP A 251 -18.83 -4.99 -11.74
N ALA A 252 -19.58 -4.13 -12.42
CA ALA A 252 -19.95 -4.40 -13.82
C ALA A 252 -18.71 -4.36 -14.71
N GLY A 253 -17.83 -3.38 -14.52
CA GLY A 253 -16.53 -3.30 -15.18
C GLY A 253 -15.62 -4.51 -14.86
N VAL A 254 -15.57 -4.94 -13.60
CA VAL A 254 -14.78 -6.14 -13.18
C VAL A 254 -15.21 -7.39 -13.95
N HIS A 255 -16.51 -7.53 -14.26
CA HIS A 255 -17.08 -8.70 -14.95
C HIS A 255 -17.30 -8.50 -16.44
N ALA A 256 -17.02 -7.31 -16.98
CA ALA A 256 -17.22 -7.01 -18.39
C ALA A 256 -16.48 -7.99 -19.31
N GLY A 257 -17.13 -8.41 -20.38
CA GLY A 257 -16.55 -9.31 -21.40
C GLY A 257 -16.33 -10.77 -20.96
N LYS A 258 -16.64 -11.14 -19.70
CA LYS A 258 -16.39 -12.49 -19.17
C LYS A 258 -17.57 -13.45 -19.37
N GLY A 259 -18.67 -13.02 -20.00
CA GLY A 259 -19.89 -13.81 -20.21
C GLY A 259 -20.66 -14.17 -18.93
N HIS A 260 -20.37 -13.51 -17.82
CA HIS A 260 -21.07 -13.70 -16.56
C HIS A 260 -22.52 -13.22 -16.68
N ARG A 261 -23.44 -13.90 -15.98
CA ARG A 261 -24.85 -13.54 -15.93
C ARG A 261 -25.25 -13.19 -14.51
N THR A 262 -26.13 -12.21 -14.38
CA THR A 262 -26.80 -11.93 -13.11
C THR A 262 -27.63 -13.13 -12.69
N THR A 263 -27.50 -13.58 -11.45
CA THR A 263 -28.31 -14.64 -10.86
C THR A 263 -29.02 -14.11 -9.61
N THR A 264 -30.19 -14.71 -9.35
CA THR A 264 -30.94 -14.41 -8.12
C THR A 264 -30.27 -15.17 -6.96
N LEU A 265 -29.89 -14.47 -5.92
CA LEU A 265 -29.39 -15.06 -4.68
C LEU A 265 -30.53 -15.18 -3.67
N PRO A 266 -30.45 -16.15 -2.73
CA PRO A 266 -31.33 -16.15 -1.57
C PRO A 266 -31.25 -14.79 -0.84
N THR A 267 -32.38 -14.32 -0.38
CA THR A 267 -32.41 -13.11 0.46
C THR A 267 -31.74 -13.39 1.82
N TYR A 268 -31.40 -12.32 2.51
CA TYR A 268 -30.81 -12.42 3.87
C TYR A 268 -31.73 -13.26 4.78
N PRO A 269 -31.20 -14.30 5.44
CA PRO A 269 -31.98 -15.16 6.33
C PRO A 269 -32.21 -14.40 7.66
N PHE A 270 -33.21 -13.52 7.68
CA PHE A 270 -33.55 -12.80 8.89
C PHE A 270 -33.92 -13.75 10.01
N ASN A 271 -33.35 -13.54 11.19
CA ASN A 271 -33.75 -14.20 12.40
C ASN A 271 -35.08 -13.57 12.86
N ARG A 272 -36.18 -14.20 12.49
CA ARG A 272 -37.52 -13.68 12.83
C ARG A 272 -37.73 -13.83 14.34
N GLN A 273 -37.86 -12.73 15.03
CA GLN A 273 -38.32 -12.67 16.40
C GLN A 273 -39.72 -12.04 16.40
N ASP A 274 -40.66 -12.72 17.02
CA ASP A 274 -41.99 -12.14 17.26
C ASP A 274 -41.84 -11.07 18.35
N LEU A 275 -41.79 -9.81 17.92
CA LEU A 275 -41.69 -8.64 18.80
C LEU A 275 -43.07 -8.18 19.28
N VAL A 276 -44.13 -8.90 18.94
CA VAL A 276 -45.49 -8.58 19.41
C VAL A 276 -45.59 -9.09 20.85
N ALA A 277 -45.75 -8.17 21.78
CA ALA A 277 -46.08 -8.54 23.15
C ALA A 277 -47.36 -9.39 23.15
N PRO A 278 -47.40 -10.53 23.86
CA PRO A 278 -48.62 -11.28 23.96
C PRO A 278 -49.74 -10.35 24.50
N PRO A 279 -50.94 -10.44 23.95
CA PRO A 279 -52.01 -9.59 24.39
C PRO A 279 -52.12 -9.67 25.88
N ALA A 280 -52.11 -8.51 26.56
CA ALA A 280 -52.24 -8.47 28.01
C ALA A 280 -53.49 -9.25 28.38
N ARG A 281 -53.34 -10.28 29.23
CA ARG A 281 -54.48 -11.01 29.77
C ARG A 281 -55.35 -9.98 30.48
N ARG A 282 -56.42 -9.53 29.80
CA ARG A 282 -57.42 -8.72 30.46
C ARG A 282 -58.10 -9.61 31.50
N GLU A 283 -57.81 -9.40 32.78
CA GLU A 283 -58.66 -9.92 33.83
C GLU A 283 -60.07 -9.51 33.51
N ARG A 284 -60.97 -10.51 33.36
CA ARG A 284 -62.41 -10.25 33.20
C ARG A 284 -62.87 -9.45 34.41
N ALA A 285 -62.94 -8.12 34.25
CA ALA A 285 -63.78 -7.37 35.16
C ALA A 285 -65.20 -7.91 34.95
N ALA A 286 -65.76 -8.48 35.99
CA ALA A 286 -67.13 -8.95 35.97
C ALA A 286 -68.01 -7.77 35.50
N SER A 287 -68.56 -7.85 34.29
CA SER A 287 -69.43 -6.79 33.76
C SER A 287 -70.67 -6.84 34.57
N THR A 288 -70.98 -5.78 35.30
CA THR A 288 -72.21 -5.59 36.05
C THR A 288 -73.38 -5.18 35.15
N LEU A 289 -73.19 -5.15 33.86
CA LEU A 289 -74.21 -4.83 32.84
C LEU A 289 -74.54 -6.11 32.05
N GLY A 290 -75.48 -6.90 32.57
CA GLY A 290 -76.04 -8.09 31.92
C GLY A 290 -76.75 -7.79 30.59
N HIS A 291 -76.03 -7.24 29.56
CA HIS A 291 -76.55 -6.99 28.23
C HIS A 291 -76.04 -8.01 27.24
N PRO A 292 -76.82 -8.95 26.75
CA PRO A 292 -76.36 -10.13 25.99
C PRO A 292 -75.61 -9.77 24.67
N LEU A 293 -75.72 -8.56 24.16
CA LEU A 293 -75.04 -8.09 22.97
C LEU A 293 -73.60 -7.66 23.24
N PHE A 294 -73.25 -7.19 24.41
CA PHE A 294 -71.89 -6.78 24.76
C PHE A 294 -70.97 -8.00 25.11
N ASP A 295 -71.51 -9.02 25.74
CA ASP A 295 -70.80 -10.24 26.06
C ASP A 295 -70.48 -11.04 24.80
N ARG A 296 -71.38 -11.07 23.80
CA ARG A 296 -71.10 -11.73 22.52
C ARG A 296 -70.11 -10.98 21.64
N HIS A 297 -70.04 -9.66 21.70
CA HIS A 297 -69.07 -8.90 20.91
C HIS A 297 -67.65 -8.96 21.47
N TYR A 298 -67.48 -9.19 22.76
CA TYR A 298 -66.20 -9.35 23.40
C TYR A 298 -65.60 -10.77 23.21
N GLU A 299 -66.44 -11.80 23.17
CA GLU A 299 -66.04 -13.18 22.90
C GLU A 299 -65.59 -13.35 21.43
N HIS A 300 -66.20 -12.66 20.49
CA HIS A 300 -65.86 -12.77 19.08
C HIS A 300 -64.55 -12.06 18.67
N ARG A 301 -64.07 -11.10 19.46
CA ARG A 301 -62.77 -10.42 19.22
C ARG A 301 -61.60 -11.13 19.86
N SER A 302 -61.78 -12.05 20.77
CA SER A 302 -60.71 -12.81 21.40
C SER A 302 -60.37 -14.13 20.69
N GLU A 303 -61.21 -14.60 19.77
CA GLU A 303 -60.96 -15.84 19.00
C GLU A 303 -60.47 -15.61 17.58
N GLY A 304 -60.30 -14.37 17.13
CA GLY A 304 -60.03 -14.03 15.74
C GLY A 304 -58.84 -13.14 15.47
N GLN A 305 -57.76 -13.15 16.29
CA GLN A 305 -56.49 -12.54 15.94
C GLN A 305 -55.32 -13.32 16.50
#